data_91cc5ca6fa0de0589de2866d4d8ee1f9
#
_entry.id   91cc5ca6fa0de0589de2866d4d8ee1f9
#
_cell.length_a   1.000
_cell.length_b   1.000
_cell.length_c   1.000
_cell.angle_alpha   90.00
_cell.angle_beta   90.00
_cell.angle_gamma   90.00
#
_symmetry.space_group_name_H-M   'P 1'
#
loop_
_entity.id
_entity.type
_entity.pdbx_description
1 polymer ?
#
loop_
_entity_poly.entity_id
_entity_poly.type
_entity_poly.pdbx_seq_one_letter_code
_entity_poly.pdbx_strand_id
1 'polypeptide(L)'
;MVDLAVSGPVERRARWRAGFARGGPRLWLGTALVALFFLVALLAPLLAPHDPIEQDLLSAQLPPVWMQGGEATFPLGTDSLGRCVLSRLMYGARTAVAVALIAASLAAFIGIAFGLVAGMFGGWTDQLVSRLIDVWMAFPPVLLSIVLAAVIGAGLTSVIAAIVVVDWTRFARVVRAETMVQLQRDYASAARALGLSRGQILRLEILPNLVPLIVTLFAVEMGIAILVEVILSFVGISVAGDVATWGGMIVEGRQIVYQAPWIMAFPIGCVILSVIGFNLLGDGLRAALDPVQRR
;
A
#
# COMPACT_ATOMS: atom_id res chain seq x y z
N MET A 1 -19.54 -34.43 -21.26
CA MET A 1 -20.59 -33.79 -20.45
C MET A 1 -19.87 -33.07 -19.34
N VAL A 2 -19.59 -31.80 -19.53
CA VAL A 2 -18.90 -30.94 -18.51
C VAL A 2 -20.00 -30.36 -17.65
N ASP A 3 -19.96 -30.72 -16.40
CA ASP A 3 -20.90 -30.28 -15.36
C ASP A 3 -20.79 -28.78 -15.15
N LEU A 4 -21.63 -28.01 -15.83
CA LEU A 4 -21.81 -26.56 -15.61
C LEU A 4 -22.65 -26.33 -14.34
N ALA A 5 -22.21 -26.91 -13.24
CA ALA A 5 -22.82 -26.63 -11.95
C ALA A 5 -22.54 -25.15 -11.57
N VAL A 6 -23.58 -24.34 -11.74
CA VAL A 6 -23.66 -23.00 -11.11
C VAL A 6 -23.46 -23.20 -9.62
N SER A 7 -22.22 -22.97 -9.15
CA SER A 7 -21.86 -23.14 -7.74
C SER A 7 -22.69 -22.20 -6.88
N GLY A 8 -23.56 -22.76 -6.04
CA GLY A 8 -24.41 -22.01 -5.13
C GLY A 8 -23.58 -21.22 -4.09
N PRO A 9 -24.21 -20.24 -3.41
CA PRO A 9 -23.52 -19.37 -2.44
C PRO A 9 -22.80 -20.13 -1.31
N VAL A 10 -23.23 -21.35 -0.98
CA VAL A 10 -22.62 -22.23 0.03
C VAL A 10 -21.30 -22.80 -0.47
N GLU A 11 -21.25 -23.24 -1.73
CA GLU A 11 -19.99 -23.73 -2.32
C GLU A 11 -18.96 -22.62 -2.52
N ARG A 12 -19.39 -21.41 -2.86
CA ARG A 12 -18.50 -20.25 -2.89
C ARG A 12 -17.87 -19.99 -1.53
N ARG A 13 -18.63 -20.03 -0.43
CA ARG A 13 -18.10 -19.82 0.93
C ARG A 13 -17.13 -20.93 1.36
N ALA A 14 -17.40 -22.19 1.03
CA ALA A 14 -16.50 -23.30 1.28
C ALA A 14 -15.20 -23.18 0.49
N ARG A 15 -15.26 -22.75 -0.77
CA ARG A 15 -14.10 -22.48 -1.63
C ARG A 15 -13.22 -21.34 -1.09
N TRP A 16 -13.82 -20.27 -0.58
CA TRP A 16 -13.07 -19.18 0.06
C TRP A 16 -12.34 -19.65 1.32
N ARG A 17 -13.02 -20.41 2.20
CA ARG A 17 -12.40 -20.96 3.42
C ARG A 17 -11.24 -21.91 3.11
N ALA A 18 -11.37 -22.77 2.15
CA ALA A 18 -10.28 -23.65 1.69
C ALA A 18 -9.11 -22.86 1.05
N GLY A 19 -9.40 -21.75 0.38
CA GLY A 19 -8.39 -20.82 -0.15
C GLY A 19 -7.58 -20.16 0.95
N PHE A 20 -8.24 -19.61 1.97
CA PHE A 20 -7.56 -18.98 3.10
C PHE A 20 -6.65 -19.92 3.88
N ALA A 21 -7.01 -21.20 4.03
CA ALA A 21 -6.14 -22.21 4.64
C ALA A 21 -4.84 -22.45 3.84
N ARG A 22 -4.86 -22.25 2.51
CA ARG A 22 -3.69 -22.40 1.62
C ARG A 22 -2.73 -21.20 1.67
N GLY A 23 -3.19 -20.03 2.06
CA GLY A 23 -2.33 -18.85 2.27
C GLY A 23 -1.25 -19.08 3.32
N GLY A 24 -1.41 -20.11 4.14
CA GLY A 24 -0.42 -20.58 5.10
C GLY A 24 -0.03 -19.51 6.13
N PRO A 25 1.12 -19.70 6.81
CA PRO A 25 1.56 -18.80 7.87
C PRO A 25 1.84 -17.37 7.35
N ARG A 26 2.19 -17.21 6.06
CA ARG A 26 2.43 -15.87 5.45
C ARG A 26 1.18 -15.02 5.43
N LEU A 27 0.04 -15.61 5.08
CA LEU A 27 -1.25 -14.89 5.09
C LEU A 27 -1.63 -14.45 6.50
N TRP A 28 -1.50 -15.34 7.48
CA TRP A 28 -1.88 -15.04 8.85
C TRP A 28 -0.96 -14.01 9.51
N LEU A 29 0.36 -14.15 9.33
CA LEU A 29 1.34 -13.18 9.83
C LEU A 29 1.17 -11.81 9.14
N GLY A 30 1.03 -11.79 7.81
CA GLY A 30 0.79 -10.55 7.08
C GLY A 30 -0.50 -9.87 7.51
N THR A 31 -1.60 -10.63 7.64
CA THR A 31 -2.88 -10.11 8.12
C THR A 31 -2.77 -9.57 9.54
N ALA A 32 -2.08 -10.28 10.45
CA ALA A 32 -1.90 -9.83 11.82
C ALA A 32 -1.09 -8.53 11.91
N LEU A 33 0.02 -8.42 11.17
CA LEU A 33 0.85 -7.21 11.14
C LEU A 33 0.09 -6.03 10.54
N VAL A 34 -0.59 -6.23 9.41
CA VAL A 34 -1.37 -5.17 8.76
C VAL A 34 -2.55 -4.78 9.64
N ALA A 35 -3.27 -5.73 10.25
CA ALA A 35 -4.36 -5.43 11.17
C ALA A 35 -3.87 -4.64 12.39
N LEU A 36 -2.73 -5.03 12.99
CA LEU A 36 -2.11 -4.30 14.09
C LEU A 36 -1.78 -2.86 13.67
N PHE A 37 -1.20 -2.69 12.48
CA PHE A 37 -0.86 -1.38 11.94
C PHE A 37 -2.10 -0.48 11.76
N PHE A 38 -3.18 -1.02 11.17
CA PHE A 38 -4.45 -0.30 11.04
C PHE A 38 -5.10 0.00 12.39
N LEU A 39 -5.05 -0.93 13.35
CA LEU A 39 -5.57 -0.72 14.70
C LEU A 39 -4.83 0.40 15.43
N VAL A 40 -3.49 0.40 15.39
CA VAL A 40 -2.68 1.48 15.98
C VAL A 40 -3.01 2.81 15.33
N ALA A 41 -3.13 2.87 14.00
CA ALA A 41 -3.48 4.08 13.29
C ALA A 41 -4.88 4.61 13.65
N LEU A 42 -5.86 3.72 13.78
CA LEU A 42 -7.24 4.07 14.13
C LEU A 42 -7.37 4.51 15.58
N LEU A 43 -6.71 3.80 16.49
CA LEU A 43 -6.79 4.04 17.92
C LEU A 43 -5.77 5.06 18.43
N ALA A 44 -4.91 5.61 17.56
CA ALA A 44 -3.91 6.60 17.94
C ALA A 44 -4.46 7.76 18.79
N PRO A 45 -5.64 8.38 18.48
CA PRO A 45 -6.18 9.45 19.30
C PRO A 45 -6.58 9.03 20.71
N LEU A 46 -6.81 7.73 20.95
CA LEU A 46 -7.22 7.17 22.26
C LEU A 46 -6.05 6.60 23.04
N LEU A 47 -5.03 6.07 22.33
CA LEU A 47 -3.91 5.36 22.93
C LEU A 47 -2.66 6.22 23.10
N ALA A 48 -2.54 7.33 22.36
CA ALA A 48 -1.40 8.23 22.47
C ALA A 48 -1.36 8.90 23.86
N PRO A 49 -0.25 8.75 24.62
CA PRO A 49 -0.18 9.32 25.97
C PRO A 49 -0.15 10.86 25.97
N HIS A 50 0.35 11.47 24.88
CA HIS A 50 0.49 12.94 24.76
C HIS A 50 0.04 13.39 23.37
N ASP A 51 -0.20 14.70 23.23
CA ASP A 51 -0.37 15.31 21.92
C ASP A 51 0.95 15.17 21.12
N PRO A 52 0.93 14.65 19.87
CA PRO A 52 2.14 14.43 19.07
C PRO A 52 2.89 15.70 18.68
N ILE A 53 2.28 16.88 18.83
CA ILE A 53 2.87 18.18 18.50
C ILE A 53 3.25 18.99 19.75
N GLU A 54 2.81 18.59 20.94
CA GLU A 54 3.13 19.25 22.20
C GLU A 54 4.63 19.17 22.46
N GLN A 55 5.25 20.34 22.71
CA GLN A 55 6.68 20.49 22.91
C GLN A 55 6.98 20.81 24.36
N ASP A 56 7.93 20.10 24.97
CA ASP A 56 8.49 20.38 26.27
C ASP A 56 10.02 20.34 26.21
N LEU A 57 10.63 21.50 26.02
CA LEU A 57 12.08 21.62 25.88
C LEU A 57 12.86 21.18 27.13
N LEU A 58 12.22 21.15 28.33
CA LEU A 58 12.84 20.64 29.54
C LEU A 58 12.97 19.10 29.49
N SER A 59 12.09 18.45 28.77
CA SER A 59 12.08 17.01 28.55
C SER A 59 12.70 16.60 27.21
N ALA A 60 13.56 17.45 26.61
CA ALA A 60 14.15 17.15 25.30
C ALA A 60 15.14 15.99 25.38
N GLN A 61 15.06 15.06 24.40
CA GLN A 61 15.95 13.92 24.24
C GLN A 61 15.96 12.96 25.43
N LEU A 62 14.86 12.84 26.19
CA LEU A 62 14.74 11.82 27.22
C LEU A 62 14.85 10.43 26.60
N PRO A 63 15.64 9.53 27.21
CA PRO A 63 15.75 8.15 26.72
C PRO A 63 14.49 7.32 27.02
N PRO A 64 14.31 6.18 26.34
CA PRO A 64 13.25 5.22 26.66
C PRO A 64 13.29 4.77 28.13
N VAL A 65 12.13 4.40 28.67
CA VAL A 65 11.95 4.07 30.10
C VAL A 65 12.88 2.97 30.64
N TRP A 66 13.37 2.07 29.79
CA TRP A 66 14.32 1.02 30.18
C TRP A 66 15.79 1.45 30.16
N MET A 67 16.08 2.68 29.77
CA MET A 67 17.42 3.27 29.77
C MET A 67 17.59 4.19 30.98
N GLN A 68 18.86 4.41 31.36
CA GLN A 68 19.17 5.28 32.48
C GLN A 68 18.76 6.74 32.18
N GLY A 69 17.97 7.33 33.03
CA GLY A 69 17.38 8.66 32.81
C GLY A 69 16.04 8.67 32.10
N GLY A 70 15.47 7.48 31.75
CA GLY A 70 14.16 7.37 31.15
C GLY A 70 13.03 7.59 32.17
N GLU A 71 11.93 8.17 31.69
CA GLU A 71 10.75 8.47 32.50
C GLU A 71 9.54 7.66 32.04
N ALA A 72 8.70 7.18 32.99
CA ALA A 72 7.51 6.41 32.68
C ALA A 72 6.46 7.23 31.90
N THR A 73 6.48 8.55 32.02
CA THR A 73 5.63 9.50 31.31
C THR A 73 5.87 9.44 29.80
N PHE A 74 7.13 9.15 29.37
CA PHE A 74 7.54 9.04 27.98
C PHE A 74 8.10 7.64 27.68
N PRO A 75 7.26 6.62 27.49
CA PRO A 75 7.71 5.21 27.42
C PRO A 75 8.81 4.92 26.40
N LEU A 76 8.76 5.57 25.23
CA LEU A 76 9.78 5.48 24.17
C LEU A 76 10.71 6.70 24.10
N GLY A 77 10.68 7.53 25.18
CA GLY A 77 11.43 8.77 25.24
C GLY A 77 10.83 9.92 24.44
N THR A 78 11.62 10.97 24.27
CA THR A 78 11.23 12.21 23.57
C THR A 78 12.21 12.55 22.45
N ASP A 79 11.79 13.42 21.56
CA ASP A 79 12.63 13.94 20.47
C ASP A 79 13.40 15.22 20.87
N SER A 80 14.03 15.87 19.88
CA SER A 80 14.81 17.10 20.10
C SER A 80 14.01 18.29 20.62
N LEU A 81 12.69 18.27 20.45
CA LEU A 81 11.77 19.31 20.92
C LEU A 81 10.98 18.86 22.17
N GLY A 82 11.33 17.71 22.75
CA GLY A 82 10.64 17.13 23.90
C GLY A 82 9.28 16.52 23.58
N ARG A 83 8.95 16.26 22.31
CA ARG A 83 7.70 15.62 21.90
C ARG A 83 7.77 14.12 22.15
N CYS A 84 6.65 13.52 22.59
CA CYS A 84 6.56 12.10 22.89
C CYS A 84 6.75 11.24 21.62
N VAL A 85 7.82 10.42 21.60
CA VAL A 85 8.14 9.54 20.47
C VAL A 85 7.03 8.53 20.24
N LEU A 86 6.45 7.92 21.29
CA LEU A 86 5.36 6.95 21.16
C LEU A 86 4.11 7.56 20.50
N SER A 87 3.69 8.75 20.97
CA SER A 87 2.55 9.45 20.36
C SER A 87 2.81 9.78 18.89
N ARG A 88 4.00 10.26 18.58
CA ARG A 88 4.40 10.56 17.19
C ARG A 88 4.45 9.31 16.29
N LEU A 89 4.89 8.16 16.81
CA LEU A 89 4.85 6.89 16.06
C LEU A 89 3.44 6.46 15.73
N MET A 90 2.50 6.57 16.69
CA MET A 90 1.10 6.21 16.50
C MET A 90 0.41 7.14 15.48
N TYR A 91 0.63 8.45 15.58
CA TYR A 91 0.09 9.41 14.61
C TYR A 91 0.79 9.30 13.25
N GLY A 92 2.08 8.97 13.22
CA GLY A 92 2.81 8.63 11.99
C GLY A 92 2.22 7.41 11.28
N ALA A 93 1.80 6.38 12.05
CA ALA A 93 1.07 5.25 11.49
C ALA A 93 -0.23 5.68 10.82
N ARG A 94 -0.98 6.61 11.43
CA ARG A 94 -2.22 7.15 10.87
C ARG A 94 -1.98 7.86 9.53
N THR A 95 -0.94 8.69 9.47
CA THR A 95 -0.54 9.37 8.23
C THR A 95 -0.12 8.37 7.16
N ALA A 96 0.70 7.37 7.51
CA ALA A 96 1.16 6.34 6.59
C ALA A 96 0.00 5.49 6.04
N VAL A 97 -1.00 5.11 6.88
CA VAL A 97 -2.22 4.41 6.43
C VAL A 97 -3.01 5.28 5.46
N ALA A 98 -3.22 6.55 5.78
CA ALA A 98 -3.98 7.46 4.93
C ALA A 98 -3.33 7.61 3.55
N VAL A 99 -2.00 7.85 3.50
CA VAL A 99 -1.25 7.93 2.25
C VAL A 99 -1.35 6.63 1.47
N ALA A 100 -1.03 5.50 2.11
CA ALA A 100 -1.02 4.20 1.44
C ALA A 100 -2.40 3.85 0.86
N LEU A 101 -3.46 4.02 1.65
CA LEU A 101 -4.81 3.66 1.23
C LEU A 101 -5.32 4.56 0.09
N ILE A 102 -5.15 5.89 0.23
CA ILE A 102 -5.65 6.84 -0.78
C ILE A 102 -4.82 6.72 -2.06
N ALA A 103 -3.48 6.70 -1.97
CA ALA A 103 -2.62 6.63 -3.14
C ALA A 103 -2.82 5.30 -3.89
N ALA A 104 -2.78 4.15 -3.19
CA ALA A 104 -3.00 2.84 -3.82
C ALA A 104 -4.40 2.73 -4.44
N SER A 105 -5.45 3.27 -3.79
CA SER A 105 -6.82 3.24 -4.33
C SER A 105 -6.94 4.05 -5.62
N LEU A 106 -6.40 5.25 -5.66
CA LEU A 106 -6.45 6.11 -6.85
C LEU A 106 -5.58 5.55 -7.98
N ALA A 107 -4.36 5.08 -7.67
CA ALA A 107 -3.48 4.44 -8.64
C ALA A 107 -4.11 3.17 -9.21
N ALA A 108 -4.72 2.32 -8.36
CA ALA A 108 -5.45 1.14 -8.79
C ALA A 108 -6.64 1.51 -9.69
N PHE A 109 -7.46 2.47 -9.29
CA PHE A 109 -8.61 2.89 -10.08
C PHE A 109 -8.21 3.35 -11.49
N ILE A 110 -7.22 4.23 -11.59
CA ILE A 110 -6.71 4.74 -12.87
C ILE A 110 -6.08 3.60 -13.68
N GLY A 111 -5.16 2.84 -13.06
CA GLY A 111 -4.43 1.78 -13.74
C GLY A 111 -5.33 0.63 -14.20
N ILE A 112 -6.30 0.22 -13.39
CA ILE A 112 -7.28 -0.81 -13.78
C ILE A 112 -8.09 -0.32 -14.98
N ALA A 113 -8.59 0.91 -14.97
CA ALA A 113 -9.36 1.47 -16.07
C ALA A 113 -8.56 1.44 -17.39
N PHE A 114 -7.33 1.96 -17.38
CA PHE A 114 -6.46 1.94 -18.56
C PHE A 114 -6.08 0.50 -18.99
N GLY A 115 -5.76 -0.36 -18.03
CA GLY A 115 -5.41 -1.75 -18.30
C GLY A 115 -6.55 -2.55 -18.92
N LEU A 116 -7.78 -2.40 -18.39
CA LEU A 116 -8.96 -3.05 -18.95
C LEU A 116 -9.28 -2.55 -20.36
N VAL A 117 -9.24 -1.22 -20.57
CA VAL A 117 -9.50 -0.62 -21.88
C VAL A 117 -8.48 -1.12 -22.91
N ALA A 118 -7.19 -1.05 -22.60
CA ALA A 118 -6.14 -1.52 -23.50
C ALA A 118 -6.26 -3.03 -23.81
N GLY A 119 -6.42 -3.85 -22.77
CA GLY A 119 -6.52 -5.31 -22.93
C GLY A 119 -7.79 -5.75 -23.66
N MET A 120 -8.91 -5.05 -23.48
CA MET A 120 -10.20 -5.43 -24.07
C MET A 120 -10.34 -5.03 -25.53
N PHE A 121 -9.91 -3.80 -25.88
CA PHE A 121 -10.10 -3.29 -27.23
C PHE A 121 -8.94 -3.62 -28.19
N GLY A 122 -7.73 -3.78 -27.66
CA GLY A 122 -6.56 -4.12 -28.46
C GLY A 122 -6.19 -3.04 -29.49
N GLY A 123 -5.43 -3.44 -30.52
CA GLY A 123 -5.12 -2.60 -31.67
C GLY A 123 -4.46 -1.26 -31.32
N TRP A 124 -5.01 -0.16 -31.84
CA TRP A 124 -4.47 1.18 -31.62
C TRP A 124 -4.61 1.66 -30.17
N THR A 125 -5.70 1.31 -29.49
CA THR A 125 -5.94 1.64 -28.07
C THR A 125 -4.87 1.02 -27.20
N ASP A 126 -4.56 -0.23 -27.47
CA ASP A 126 -3.52 -0.98 -26.78
C ASP A 126 -2.13 -0.40 -27.01
N GLN A 127 -1.83 -0.04 -28.25
CA GLN A 127 -0.56 0.61 -28.59
C GLN A 127 -0.38 1.96 -27.88
N LEU A 128 -1.42 2.80 -27.87
CA LEU A 128 -1.37 4.10 -27.21
C LEU A 128 -1.14 3.98 -25.70
N VAL A 129 -1.94 3.15 -25.03
CA VAL A 129 -1.82 2.94 -23.58
C VAL A 129 -0.46 2.32 -23.24
N SER A 130 0.00 1.34 -24.01
CA SER A 130 1.32 0.73 -23.80
C SER A 130 2.46 1.73 -23.97
N ARG A 131 2.42 2.60 -24.98
CA ARG A 131 3.41 3.65 -25.16
C ARG A 131 3.40 4.65 -24.01
N LEU A 132 2.21 5.02 -23.51
CA LEU A 132 2.10 5.88 -22.36
C LEU A 132 2.74 5.24 -21.12
N ILE A 133 2.44 3.96 -20.86
CA ILE A 133 3.06 3.20 -19.75
C ILE A 133 4.59 3.14 -19.92
N ASP A 134 5.08 2.87 -21.14
CA ASP A 134 6.52 2.75 -21.42
C ASP A 134 7.26 4.07 -21.18
N VAL A 135 6.67 5.19 -21.59
CA VAL A 135 7.22 6.53 -21.31
C VAL A 135 7.31 6.81 -19.82
N TRP A 136 6.23 6.51 -19.07
CA TRP A 136 6.23 6.70 -17.60
C TRP A 136 7.27 5.82 -16.90
N MET A 137 7.36 4.56 -17.28
CA MET A 137 8.29 3.60 -16.68
C MET A 137 9.75 3.74 -17.15
N ALA A 138 10.03 4.59 -18.14
CA ALA A 138 11.39 4.94 -18.52
C ALA A 138 12.10 5.79 -17.44
N PHE A 139 11.33 6.48 -16.59
CA PHE A 139 11.88 7.25 -15.48
C PHE A 139 11.97 6.37 -14.23
N PRO A 140 13.05 6.50 -13.41
CA PRO A 140 13.10 5.87 -12.10
C PRO A 140 11.93 6.37 -11.23
N PRO A 141 11.05 5.49 -10.71
CA PRO A 141 9.80 5.90 -10.07
C PRO A 141 9.99 6.88 -8.91
N VAL A 142 10.97 6.63 -8.04
CA VAL A 142 11.27 7.48 -6.88
C VAL A 142 11.73 8.88 -7.32
N LEU A 143 12.60 8.96 -8.34
CA LEU A 143 13.06 10.26 -8.84
C LEU A 143 11.91 11.05 -9.47
N LEU A 144 11.05 10.40 -10.23
CA LEU A 144 9.87 11.03 -10.81
C LEU A 144 8.93 11.54 -9.71
N SER A 145 8.71 10.74 -8.65
CA SER A 145 7.89 11.15 -7.50
C SER A 145 8.46 12.37 -6.79
N ILE A 146 9.79 12.43 -6.58
CA ILE A 146 10.47 13.58 -5.98
C ILE A 146 10.26 14.85 -6.83
N VAL A 147 10.48 14.75 -8.14
CA VAL A 147 10.31 15.90 -9.05
C VAL A 147 8.87 16.38 -9.05
N LEU A 148 7.91 15.47 -9.15
CA LEU A 148 6.48 15.82 -9.15
C LEU A 148 6.06 16.48 -7.83
N ALA A 149 6.45 15.90 -6.70
CA ALA A 149 6.13 16.45 -5.39
C ALA A 149 6.78 17.84 -5.19
N ALA A 150 8.01 18.04 -5.66
CA ALA A 150 8.69 19.33 -5.61
C ALA A 150 7.98 20.41 -6.45
N VAL A 151 7.42 20.04 -7.62
CA VAL A 151 6.68 20.97 -8.48
C VAL A 151 5.31 21.32 -7.89
N ILE A 152 4.61 20.36 -7.29
CA ILE A 152 3.29 20.57 -6.69
C ILE A 152 3.41 21.40 -5.40
N GLY A 153 4.53 21.26 -4.68
CA GLY A 153 4.79 21.89 -3.38
C GLY A 153 4.71 20.91 -2.22
N ALA A 154 5.13 21.36 -1.03
CA ALA A 154 5.11 20.53 0.17
C ALA A 154 3.68 20.25 0.65
N GLY A 155 3.43 19.02 1.09
CA GLY A 155 2.14 18.62 1.67
C GLY A 155 1.74 17.18 1.39
N LEU A 156 0.79 16.68 2.18
CA LEU A 156 0.29 15.30 2.06
C LEU A 156 -0.36 15.04 0.69
N THR A 157 -1.09 16.02 0.17
CA THR A 157 -1.73 15.94 -1.16
C THR A 157 -0.72 15.80 -2.28
N SER A 158 0.41 16.49 -2.18
CA SER A 158 1.49 16.43 -3.17
C SER A 158 2.16 15.07 -3.18
N VAL A 159 2.38 14.49 -2.00
CA VAL A 159 2.91 13.12 -1.84
C VAL A 159 1.96 12.11 -2.47
N ILE A 160 0.67 12.18 -2.12
CA ILE A 160 -0.35 11.29 -2.69
C ILE A 160 -0.43 11.44 -4.20
N ALA A 161 -0.48 12.67 -4.72
CA ALA A 161 -0.55 12.93 -6.15
C ALA A 161 0.69 12.39 -6.89
N ALA A 162 1.89 12.60 -6.35
CA ALA A 162 3.13 12.07 -6.92
C ALA A 162 3.12 10.54 -7.00
N ILE A 163 2.70 9.85 -5.92
CA ILE A 163 2.59 8.39 -5.91
C ILE A 163 1.56 7.92 -6.95
N VAL A 164 0.37 8.51 -6.97
CA VAL A 164 -0.70 8.15 -7.92
C VAL A 164 -0.25 8.28 -9.38
N VAL A 165 0.37 9.42 -9.71
CA VAL A 165 0.82 9.73 -11.08
C VAL A 165 1.94 8.78 -11.54
N VAL A 166 2.72 8.22 -10.63
CA VAL A 166 3.79 7.26 -10.95
C VAL A 166 3.26 5.83 -10.98
N ASP A 167 2.54 5.41 -9.96
CA ASP A 167 2.30 3.98 -9.70
C ASP A 167 1.06 3.40 -10.41
N TRP A 168 0.16 4.23 -11.00
CA TRP A 168 -0.94 3.73 -11.83
C TRP A 168 -0.46 2.80 -12.96
N THR A 169 0.74 3.01 -13.46
CA THR A 169 1.33 2.24 -14.57
C THR A 169 1.54 0.77 -14.24
N ARG A 170 1.84 0.45 -12.97
CA ARG A 170 1.97 -0.93 -12.50
C ARG A 170 0.65 -1.69 -12.61
N PHE A 171 -0.44 -1.09 -12.10
CA PHE A 171 -1.77 -1.65 -12.24
C PHE A 171 -2.16 -1.79 -13.71
N ALA A 172 -1.94 -0.74 -14.50
CA ALA A 172 -2.30 -0.74 -15.93
C ALA A 172 -1.58 -1.85 -16.68
N ARG A 173 -0.28 -2.03 -16.49
CA ARG A 173 0.52 -3.07 -17.17
C ARG A 173 0.05 -4.46 -16.80
N VAL A 174 -0.13 -4.73 -15.51
CA VAL A 174 -0.50 -6.08 -15.02
C VAL A 174 -1.93 -6.43 -15.41
N VAL A 175 -2.87 -5.51 -15.20
CA VAL A 175 -4.29 -5.71 -15.55
C VAL A 175 -4.47 -5.85 -17.06
N ARG A 176 -3.76 -5.07 -17.88
CA ARG A 176 -3.77 -5.21 -19.33
C ARG A 176 -3.33 -6.62 -19.75
N ALA A 177 -2.17 -7.06 -19.27
CA ALA A 177 -1.62 -8.35 -19.64
C ALA A 177 -2.57 -9.50 -19.26
N GLU A 178 -3.09 -9.49 -18.04
CA GLU A 178 -4.03 -10.51 -17.58
C GLU A 178 -5.38 -10.46 -18.30
N THR A 179 -5.89 -9.26 -18.62
CA THR A 179 -7.11 -9.10 -19.42
C THR A 179 -6.97 -9.79 -20.77
N MET A 180 -5.83 -9.62 -21.44
CA MET A 180 -5.55 -10.29 -22.73
C MET A 180 -5.51 -11.80 -22.59
N VAL A 181 -4.90 -12.32 -21.51
CA VAL A 181 -4.87 -13.77 -21.22
C VAL A 181 -6.28 -14.31 -20.97
N GLN A 182 -7.06 -13.61 -20.15
CA GLN A 182 -8.43 -14.04 -19.81
C GLN A 182 -9.36 -14.04 -21.04
N LEU A 183 -9.18 -13.11 -21.98
CA LEU A 183 -9.94 -13.06 -23.22
C LEU A 183 -9.69 -14.25 -24.17
N GLN A 184 -8.56 -14.94 -24.01
CA GLN A 184 -8.22 -16.13 -24.80
C GLN A 184 -8.74 -17.43 -24.19
N ARG A 185 -9.31 -17.39 -22.97
CA ARG A 185 -9.85 -18.57 -22.31
C ARG A 185 -11.18 -19.04 -22.94
N ASP A 186 -11.45 -20.33 -22.79
CA ASP A 186 -12.64 -20.99 -23.38
C ASP A 186 -13.95 -20.33 -22.91
N TYR A 187 -14.06 -19.93 -21.65
CA TYR A 187 -15.26 -19.28 -21.13
C TYR A 187 -15.54 -17.93 -21.81
N ALA A 188 -14.50 -17.16 -22.15
CA ALA A 188 -14.66 -15.89 -22.85
C ALA A 188 -15.07 -16.12 -24.32
N SER A 189 -14.60 -17.20 -24.92
CA SER A 189 -14.99 -17.64 -26.27
C SER A 189 -16.44 -18.15 -26.29
N ALA A 190 -16.85 -18.93 -25.30
CA ALA A 190 -18.23 -19.39 -25.13
C ALA A 190 -19.20 -18.22 -24.91
N ALA A 191 -18.83 -17.24 -24.07
CA ALA A 191 -19.64 -16.04 -23.86
C ALA A 191 -19.84 -15.24 -25.15
N ARG A 192 -18.81 -15.14 -26.00
CA ARG A 192 -18.91 -14.51 -27.33
C ARG A 192 -19.86 -15.29 -28.25
N ALA A 193 -19.78 -16.63 -28.24
CA ALA A 193 -20.65 -17.51 -29.06
C ALA A 193 -22.13 -17.40 -28.63
N LEU A 194 -22.38 -17.12 -27.33
CA LEU A 194 -23.71 -16.85 -26.78
C LEU A 194 -24.23 -15.41 -27.08
N GLY A 195 -23.44 -14.61 -27.80
CA GLY A 195 -23.86 -13.26 -28.20
C GLY A 195 -23.68 -12.17 -27.14
N LEU A 196 -22.92 -12.42 -26.06
CA LEU A 196 -22.65 -11.38 -25.07
C LEU A 196 -21.82 -10.25 -25.69
N SER A 197 -22.20 -9.02 -25.39
CA SER A 197 -21.43 -7.84 -25.79
C SER A 197 -20.08 -7.78 -25.07
N ARG A 198 -19.12 -7.04 -25.62
CA ARG A 198 -17.78 -6.84 -25.02
C ARG A 198 -17.88 -6.33 -23.58
N GLY A 199 -18.78 -5.38 -23.30
CA GLY A 199 -18.98 -4.85 -21.95
C GLY A 199 -19.54 -5.88 -20.97
N GLN A 200 -20.43 -6.77 -21.44
CA GLN A 200 -20.96 -7.87 -20.64
C GLN A 200 -19.88 -8.90 -20.34
N ILE A 201 -19.07 -9.28 -21.32
CA ILE A 201 -17.93 -10.19 -21.13
C ILE A 201 -16.95 -9.57 -20.11
N LEU A 202 -16.62 -8.30 -20.26
CA LEU A 202 -15.73 -7.61 -19.33
C LEU A 202 -16.26 -7.66 -17.89
N ARG A 203 -17.53 -7.30 -17.70
CA ARG A 203 -18.11 -7.16 -16.36
C ARG A 203 -18.42 -8.51 -15.69
N LEU A 204 -18.90 -9.49 -16.47
CA LEU A 204 -19.41 -10.74 -15.93
C LEU A 204 -18.32 -11.83 -15.88
N GLU A 205 -17.38 -11.81 -16.82
CA GLU A 205 -16.41 -12.90 -16.99
C GLU A 205 -14.97 -12.44 -16.63
N ILE A 206 -14.53 -11.30 -17.16
CA ILE A 206 -13.13 -10.90 -17.01
C ILE A 206 -12.86 -10.27 -15.64
N LEU A 207 -13.62 -9.23 -15.28
CA LEU A 207 -13.38 -8.46 -14.06
C LEU A 207 -13.44 -9.33 -12.78
N PRO A 208 -14.40 -10.25 -12.59
CA PRO A 208 -14.41 -11.12 -11.41
C PRO A 208 -13.18 -12.03 -11.31
N ASN A 209 -12.62 -12.45 -12.45
CA ASN A 209 -11.42 -13.28 -12.50
C ASN A 209 -10.12 -12.48 -12.28
N LEU A 210 -10.15 -11.15 -12.47
CA LEU A 210 -9.05 -10.25 -12.17
C LEU A 210 -8.99 -9.82 -10.69
N VAL A 211 -10.10 -9.89 -9.95
CA VAL A 211 -10.17 -9.44 -8.54
C VAL A 211 -9.06 -10.04 -7.68
N PRO A 212 -8.74 -11.34 -7.71
CA PRO A 212 -7.64 -11.91 -6.93
C PRO A 212 -6.30 -11.24 -7.19
N LEU A 213 -5.99 -11.00 -8.45
CA LEU A 213 -4.77 -10.34 -8.89
C LEU A 213 -4.73 -8.87 -8.42
N ILE A 214 -5.83 -8.16 -8.61
CA ILE A 214 -5.97 -6.74 -8.21
C ILE A 214 -5.78 -6.59 -6.69
N VAL A 215 -6.42 -7.43 -5.88
CA VAL A 215 -6.31 -7.37 -4.41
C VAL A 215 -4.88 -7.67 -3.95
N THR A 216 -4.22 -8.65 -4.56
CA THR A 216 -2.81 -8.96 -4.28
C THR A 216 -1.90 -7.78 -4.62
N LEU A 217 -2.07 -7.22 -5.81
CA LEU A 217 -1.28 -6.08 -6.27
C LEU A 217 -1.52 -4.84 -5.38
N PHE A 218 -2.76 -4.62 -4.98
CA PHE A 218 -3.15 -3.53 -4.08
C PHE A 218 -2.45 -3.63 -2.71
N ALA A 219 -2.38 -4.82 -2.13
CA ALA A 219 -1.68 -5.03 -0.86
C ALA A 219 -0.19 -4.67 -0.96
N VAL A 220 0.48 -5.12 -2.02
CA VAL A 220 1.89 -4.80 -2.27
C VAL A 220 2.08 -3.30 -2.48
N GLU A 221 1.17 -2.67 -3.24
CA GLU A 221 1.23 -1.25 -3.55
C GLU A 221 1.12 -0.37 -2.31
N MET A 222 0.29 -0.76 -1.33
CA MET A 222 0.22 -0.05 -0.04
C MET A 222 1.58 -0.01 0.67
N GLY A 223 2.33 -1.12 0.66
CA GLY A 223 3.69 -1.16 1.23
C GLY A 223 4.67 -0.25 0.48
N ILE A 224 4.57 -0.20 -0.84
CA ILE A 224 5.39 0.68 -1.69
C ILE A 224 5.05 2.15 -1.43
N ALA A 225 3.77 2.50 -1.33
CA ALA A 225 3.33 3.87 -1.07
C ALA A 225 3.88 4.41 0.27
N ILE A 226 3.95 3.57 1.32
CA ILE A 226 4.59 3.93 2.59
C ILE A 226 6.09 4.22 2.39
N LEU A 227 6.80 3.37 1.64
CA LEU A 227 8.22 3.59 1.37
C LEU A 227 8.45 4.89 0.59
N VAL A 228 7.63 5.17 -0.41
CA VAL A 228 7.75 6.40 -1.21
C VAL A 228 7.46 7.63 -0.34
N GLU A 229 6.44 7.58 0.53
CA GLU A 229 6.16 8.65 1.50
C GLU A 229 7.37 8.92 2.39
N VAL A 230 7.98 7.88 2.98
CA VAL A 230 9.16 8.01 3.84
C VAL A 230 10.34 8.62 3.07
N ILE A 231 10.56 8.22 1.82
CA ILE A 231 11.64 8.77 0.97
C ILE A 231 11.36 10.25 0.66
N LEU A 232 10.14 10.62 0.31
CA LEU A 232 9.75 12.01 0.04
C LEU A 232 9.88 12.88 1.30
N SER A 233 9.49 12.35 2.46
CA SER A 233 9.72 12.99 3.76
C SER A 233 11.20 13.18 4.04
N PHE A 234 12.03 12.15 3.78
CA PHE A 234 13.48 12.21 3.98
C PHE A 234 14.16 13.27 3.11
N VAL A 235 13.65 13.52 1.91
CA VAL A 235 14.15 14.58 1.01
C VAL A 235 13.61 15.96 1.41
N GLY A 236 12.69 16.03 2.39
CA GLY A 236 12.14 17.31 2.89
C GLY A 236 10.96 17.84 2.05
N ILE A 237 10.36 17.02 1.22
CA ILE A 237 9.25 17.43 0.31
C ILE A 237 7.89 17.02 0.88
N SER A 238 7.88 16.24 1.96
CA SER A 238 6.66 15.74 2.59
C SER A 238 5.96 16.82 3.45
N VAL A 239 5.12 16.39 4.35
CA VAL A 239 4.21 17.21 5.14
C VAL A 239 4.96 18.25 5.96
N ALA A 240 4.47 19.50 5.95
CA ALA A 240 5.02 20.59 6.78
C ALA A 240 4.92 20.25 8.28
N GLY A 241 5.88 20.71 9.06
CA GLY A 241 6.28 20.44 10.44
C GLY A 241 5.29 20.00 11.52
N ASP A 242 3.99 20.21 11.35
CA ASP A 242 2.98 19.96 12.39
C ASP A 242 2.32 18.57 12.30
N VAL A 243 2.63 17.78 11.26
CA VAL A 243 2.07 16.43 11.09
C VAL A 243 3.13 15.38 11.37
N ALA A 244 2.87 14.51 12.34
CA ALA A 244 3.76 13.40 12.62
C ALA A 244 3.80 12.42 11.43
N THR A 245 4.99 12.20 10.86
CA THR A 245 5.27 11.17 9.85
C THR A 245 6.51 10.39 10.24
N TRP A 246 6.56 9.11 9.88
CA TRP A 246 7.74 8.29 10.15
C TRP A 246 8.98 8.79 9.40
N GLY A 247 8.80 9.28 8.17
CA GLY A 247 9.88 9.85 7.39
C GLY A 247 10.44 11.13 8.03
N GLY A 248 9.59 12.03 8.52
CA GLY A 248 10.01 13.22 9.26
C GLY A 248 10.78 12.88 10.53
N MET A 249 10.30 11.90 11.32
CA MET A 249 11.01 11.42 12.52
C MET A 249 12.39 10.84 12.18
N ILE A 250 12.55 10.14 11.07
CA ILE A 250 13.85 9.61 10.61
C ILE A 250 14.80 10.77 10.28
N VAL A 251 14.31 11.81 9.61
CA VAL A 251 15.12 12.99 9.27
C VAL A 251 15.61 13.71 10.54
N GLU A 252 14.71 13.93 11.50
CA GLU A 252 15.04 14.54 12.79
C GLU A 252 16.05 13.69 13.57
N GLY A 253 15.78 12.38 13.70
CA GLY A 253 16.63 11.45 14.42
C GLY A 253 18.03 11.30 13.81
N ARG A 254 18.18 11.46 12.49
CA ARG A 254 19.48 11.41 11.81
C ARG A 254 20.44 12.49 12.30
N GLN A 255 19.95 13.67 12.66
CA GLN A 255 20.77 14.79 13.10
C GLN A 255 21.39 14.53 14.47
N ILE A 256 20.74 13.72 15.30
CA ILE A 256 21.13 13.46 16.69
C ILE A 256 21.29 11.96 16.98
N VAL A 257 21.62 11.17 15.95
CA VAL A 257 21.69 9.70 16.04
C VAL A 257 22.69 9.19 17.09
N TYR A 258 23.75 9.93 17.35
CA TYR A 258 24.77 9.56 18.35
C TYR A 258 24.34 9.87 19.79
N GLN A 259 23.43 10.84 19.99
CA GLN A 259 22.92 11.20 21.31
C GLN A 259 21.61 10.46 21.64
N ALA A 260 20.70 10.36 20.65
CA ALA A 260 19.37 9.81 20.81
C ALA A 260 18.97 8.86 19.66
N PRO A 261 19.64 7.69 19.52
CA PRO A 261 19.45 6.77 18.41
C PRO A 261 18.03 6.21 18.32
N TRP A 262 17.28 6.16 19.44
CA TRP A 262 15.91 5.65 19.47
C TRP A 262 14.93 6.45 18.61
N ILE A 263 15.18 7.78 18.46
CA ILE A 263 14.31 8.67 17.68
C ILE A 263 14.27 8.25 16.20
N MET A 264 15.38 7.74 15.67
CA MET A 264 15.46 7.23 14.31
C MET A 264 15.13 5.73 14.23
N ALA A 265 15.56 4.93 15.21
CA ALA A 265 15.43 3.48 15.18
C ALA A 265 13.97 3.02 15.22
N PHE A 266 13.11 3.63 16.04
CA PHE A 266 11.71 3.22 16.15
C PHE A 266 10.91 3.46 14.88
N PRO A 267 10.91 4.65 14.23
CA PRO A 267 10.18 4.82 12.98
C PRO A 267 10.72 3.94 11.85
N ILE A 268 12.03 3.68 11.76
CA ILE A 268 12.60 2.70 10.82
C ILE A 268 12.01 1.32 11.08
N GLY A 269 11.96 0.88 12.34
CA GLY A 269 11.33 -0.39 12.73
C GLY A 269 9.86 -0.48 12.30
N CYS A 270 9.09 0.61 12.49
CA CYS A 270 7.70 0.68 12.06
C CYS A 270 7.55 0.57 10.52
N VAL A 271 8.40 1.25 9.76
CA VAL A 271 8.44 1.15 8.29
C VAL A 271 8.75 -0.27 7.85
N ILE A 272 9.79 -0.88 8.40
CA ILE A 272 10.18 -2.27 8.08
C ILE A 272 9.04 -3.24 8.36
N LEU A 273 8.44 -3.16 9.54
CA LEU A 273 7.34 -4.06 9.94
C LEU A 273 6.10 -3.87 9.06
N SER A 274 5.74 -2.63 8.71
CA SER A 274 4.60 -2.37 7.83
C SER A 274 4.83 -2.92 6.43
N VAL A 275 6.02 -2.69 5.83
CA VAL A 275 6.36 -3.19 4.50
C VAL A 275 6.40 -4.72 4.46
N ILE A 276 7.00 -5.35 5.47
CA ILE A 276 6.99 -6.82 5.60
C ILE A 276 5.54 -7.32 5.73
N GLY A 277 4.72 -6.66 6.55
CA GLY A 277 3.31 -7.02 6.75
C GLY A 277 2.52 -6.99 5.44
N PHE A 278 2.63 -5.92 4.67
CA PHE A 278 1.95 -5.79 3.37
C PHE A 278 2.46 -6.79 2.33
N ASN A 279 3.77 -7.04 2.27
CA ASN A 279 4.33 -8.04 1.35
C ASN A 279 3.88 -9.46 1.71
N LEU A 280 3.94 -9.85 3.00
CA LEU A 280 3.44 -11.15 3.46
C LEU A 280 1.94 -11.32 3.19
N LEU A 281 1.16 -10.25 3.39
CA LEU A 281 -0.27 -10.25 3.06
C LEU A 281 -0.49 -10.45 1.56
N GLY A 282 0.24 -9.72 0.71
CA GLY A 282 0.18 -9.86 -0.75
C GLY A 282 0.53 -11.27 -1.22
N ASP A 283 1.64 -11.83 -0.74
CA ASP A 283 2.06 -13.20 -1.07
C ASP A 283 1.04 -14.25 -0.58
N GLY A 284 0.54 -14.08 0.64
CA GLY A 284 -0.47 -14.96 1.22
C GLY A 284 -1.79 -14.91 0.46
N LEU A 285 -2.24 -13.71 0.06
CA LEU A 285 -3.43 -13.53 -0.78
C LEU A 285 -3.26 -14.16 -2.16
N ARG A 286 -2.08 -13.99 -2.77
CA ARG A 286 -1.75 -14.63 -4.05
C ARG A 286 -1.88 -16.14 -3.95
N ALA A 287 -1.25 -16.76 -2.93
CA ALA A 287 -1.33 -18.20 -2.72
C ALA A 287 -2.76 -18.69 -2.41
N ALA A 288 -3.53 -17.93 -1.62
CA ALA A 288 -4.90 -18.27 -1.25
C ALA A 288 -5.89 -18.16 -2.42
N LEU A 289 -5.67 -17.20 -3.33
CA LEU A 289 -6.59 -16.85 -4.41
C LEU A 289 -6.21 -17.44 -5.75
N ASP A 290 -5.01 -18.05 -5.89
CA ASP A 290 -4.51 -18.63 -7.15
C ASP A 290 -5.43 -19.76 -7.64
N PRO A 291 -6.05 -19.63 -8.83
CA PRO A 291 -6.93 -20.64 -9.38
C PRO A 291 -6.18 -21.88 -9.92
N VAL A 292 -4.88 -21.77 -10.23
CA VAL A 292 -4.10 -22.86 -10.84
C VAL A 292 -3.76 -23.96 -9.83
N GLN A 293 -3.57 -23.61 -8.57
CA GLN A 293 -3.35 -24.57 -7.48
C GLN A 293 -4.64 -25.32 -7.04
N ARG A 294 -5.73 -25.14 -7.77
CA ARG A 294 -7.03 -25.78 -7.50
C ARG A 294 -7.18 -27.16 -8.17
N ARG A 295 -6.14 -27.68 -8.86
CA ARG A 295 -6.12 -29.01 -9.47
C ARG A 295 -5.37 -30.01 -8.61
#